data_99f43935a656146c8c5d1dbdfade703e
#
_entry.id   99f43935a656146c8c5d1dbdfade703e
#
_cell.length_a   1.000
_cell.length_b   1.000
_cell.length_c   1.000
_cell.angle_alpha   90.00
_cell.angle_beta   90.00
_cell.angle_gamma   90.00
#
_symmetry.space_group_name_H-M   'P 1'
#
loop_
_entity.id
_entity.type
_entity.pdbx_description
1 polymer ?
#
loop_
_entity_poly.entity_id
_entity_poly.type
_entity_poly.pdbx_seq_one_letter_code
_entity_poly.pdbx_strand_id
1 'polypeptide(L)'
;QDNSQGNDPSSPEDDGETNDGKKEEDTNPLEDGSEEVTALMNSYYKALGEKDITTLRTLVNNLTPSDESRITNAKDYIEGYQVSKVYMKKGMDDNSYVVYTKGSFICKGIDTPAPSLWSSYVVKDSDGTYRILGDLEQNTTVSTYMDSLKSDEDVKKLTAEVQAEYEQAQKDDTALAQFLDGLGEEADTSSSETSADGTMLTVTEGCNVRAEANS
;
A
#
# COMPACT_ATOMS: atom_id res chain seq x y z
N GLN A 1 -82.58 24.90 3.57
CA GLN A 1 -82.13 26.08 2.78
C GLN A 1 -80.73 26.41 3.24
N ASP A 2 -79.87 26.08 2.55
CA ASP A 2 -79.17 26.53 1.34
C ASP A 2 -77.73 26.90 1.70
N ASN A 3 -76.83 26.16 1.24
CA ASN A 3 -75.99 26.28 0.06
C ASN A 3 -74.64 27.00 0.28
N SER A 4 -73.69 26.44 -0.29
CA SER A 4 -72.46 26.94 -0.97
C SER A 4 -71.15 26.83 -0.21
N GLN A 5 -70.41 25.86 -0.64
CA GLN A 5 -69.23 25.86 -1.52
C GLN A 5 -68.15 26.87 -1.13
N GLY A 6 -67.05 26.36 -0.80
CA GLY A 6 -65.76 27.05 -0.77
C GLY A 6 -64.63 26.05 -0.93
N ASN A 7 -64.23 25.87 -2.16
CA ASN A 7 -63.12 25.08 -2.63
C ASN A 7 -61.83 25.83 -2.32
N ASP A 8 -60.87 25.18 -1.66
CA ASP A 8 -59.51 25.68 -1.60
C ASP A 8 -58.51 24.52 -1.78
N PRO A 9 -57.72 24.50 -2.83
CA PRO A 9 -56.63 23.55 -2.99
C PRO A 9 -55.34 24.15 -2.43
N SER A 10 -54.99 23.77 -1.22
CA SER A 10 -53.65 24.03 -0.67
C SER A 10 -52.64 23.13 -1.33
N SER A 11 -51.69 23.76 -2.00
CA SER A 11 -50.48 23.13 -2.52
C SER A 11 -49.69 22.42 -1.42
N PRO A 12 -49.09 21.27 -1.71
CA PRO A 12 -48.10 20.71 -0.80
C PRO A 12 -46.81 21.54 -0.88
N GLU A 13 -46.36 21.98 0.23
CA GLU A 13 -45.04 22.58 0.44
C GLU A 13 -44.00 21.49 0.18
N ASP A 14 -43.12 21.78 -0.76
CA ASP A 14 -41.94 21.02 -1.10
C ASP A 14 -40.91 21.15 0.04
N ASP A 15 -40.97 20.27 1.00
CA ASP A 15 -39.91 20.08 2.00
C ASP A 15 -38.69 19.50 1.31
N GLY A 16 -37.85 20.39 0.76
CA GLY A 16 -36.52 20.06 0.32
C GLY A 16 -35.72 19.46 1.48
N GLU A 17 -35.71 18.13 1.58
CA GLU A 17 -34.70 17.41 2.36
C GLU A 17 -33.31 17.79 1.81
N THR A 18 -32.71 18.77 2.45
CA THR A 18 -31.26 18.93 2.38
C THR A 18 -30.64 17.71 3.00
N ASN A 19 -30.26 16.77 2.13
CA ASN A 19 -29.39 15.66 2.48
C ASN A 19 -28.02 16.26 2.86
N ASP A 20 -27.94 16.67 4.12
CA ASP A 20 -26.71 17.06 4.78
C ASP A 20 -25.87 15.79 4.89
N GLY A 21 -25.03 15.57 3.87
CA GLY A 21 -24.10 14.47 3.80
C GLY A 21 -23.18 14.51 4.99
N LYS A 22 -23.62 13.88 6.07
CA LYS A 22 -22.80 13.59 7.25
C LYS A 22 -21.60 12.79 6.74
N LYS A 23 -20.45 13.46 6.55
CA LYS A 23 -19.17 12.77 6.39
C LYS A 23 -19.05 11.85 7.59
N GLU A 24 -19.08 10.54 7.36
CA GLU A 24 -18.69 9.60 8.38
C GLU A 24 -17.27 9.99 8.78
N GLU A 25 -17.08 10.33 10.06
CA GLU A 25 -15.76 10.57 10.60
C GLU A 25 -14.98 9.26 10.43
N ASP A 26 -13.88 9.33 9.69
CA ASP A 26 -12.95 8.22 9.55
C ASP A 26 -12.43 7.87 10.95
N THR A 27 -12.87 6.73 11.46
CA THR A 27 -12.52 6.27 12.81
C THR A 27 -11.08 5.73 12.90
N ASN A 28 -10.41 5.57 11.76
CA ASN A 28 -9.02 5.11 11.64
C ASN A 28 -8.26 5.92 10.58
N PRO A 29 -8.03 7.23 10.80
CA PRO A 29 -7.39 8.09 9.82
C PRO A 29 -5.94 7.68 9.57
N LEU A 30 -5.44 7.99 8.37
CA LEU A 30 -4.03 7.87 8.03
C LEU A 30 -3.23 8.94 8.76
N GLU A 31 -2.34 8.54 9.64
CA GLU A 31 -1.49 9.41 10.44
C GLU A 31 -0.03 9.33 9.99
N ASP A 32 0.77 10.33 10.35
CA ASP A 32 2.22 10.25 10.17
C ASP A 32 2.79 9.13 11.05
N GLY A 33 3.76 8.40 10.52
CA GLY A 33 4.44 7.34 11.27
C GLY A 33 5.10 7.86 12.54
N SER A 34 4.95 7.12 13.65
CA SER A 34 5.70 7.43 14.86
C SER A 34 7.22 7.37 14.61
N GLU A 35 7.99 7.96 15.51
CA GLU A 35 9.45 7.96 15.38
C GLU A 35 10.00 6.53 15.31
N GLU A 36 9.50 5.64 16.16
CA GLU A 36 9.95 4.24 16.24
C GLU A 36 9.55 3.46 14.97
N VAL A 37 8.32 3.61 14.48
CA VAL A 37 7.86 2.94 13.27
C VAL A 37 8.61 3.48 12.04
N THR A 38 8.85 4.79 11.98
CA THR A 38 9.63 5.40 10.91
C THR A 38 11.08 4.89 10.91
N ALA A 39 11.71 4.77 12.09
CA ALA A 39 13.05 4.21 12.22
C ALA A 39 13.10 2.73 11.80
N LEU A 40 12.08 1.94 12.16
CA LEU A 40 11.94 0.55 11.73
C LEU A 40 11.91 0.46 10.19
N MET A 41 11.03 1.24 9.53
CA MET A 41 10.89 1.19 8.08
C MET A 41 12.15 1.66 7.36
N ASN A 42 12.81 2.70 7.83
CA ASN A 42 14.10 3.14 7.29
C ASN A 42 15.17 2.03 7.39
N SER A 43 15.26 1.37 8.55
CA SER A 43 16.21 0.27 8.76
C SER A 43 15.90 -0.93 7.88
N TYR A 44 14.62 -1.24 7.71
CA TYR A 44 14.14 -2.33 6.86
C TYR A 44 14.49 -2.12 5.39
N TYR A 45 14.14 -0.95 4.81
CA TYR A 45 14.43 -0.68 3.41
C TYR A 45 15.92 -0.51 3.12
N LYS A 46 16.68 0.01 4.09
CA LYS A 46 18.15 0.01 4.00
C LYS A 46 18.69 -1.42 3.95
N ALA A 47 18.28 -2.29 4.87
CA ALA A 47 18.73 -3.68 4.90
C ALA A 47 18.28 -4.45 3.66
N LEU A 48 17.09 -4.19 3.12
CA LEU A 48 16.64 -4.73 1.83
C LEU A 48 17.56 -4.31 0.68
N GLY A 49 17.92 -3.03 0.60
CA GLY A 49 18.84 -2.51 -0.42
C GLY A 49 20.22 -3.16 -0.32
N GLU A 50 20.75 -3.31 0.88
CA GLU A 50 22.04 -3.93 1.17
C GLU A 50 22.02 -5.48 1.11
N LYS A 51 20.81 -6.10 1.01
CA LYS A 51 20.59 -7.55 1.10
C LYS A 51 21.10 -8.14 2.42
N ASP A 52 21.04 -7.33 3.48
CA ASP A 52 21.48 -7.72 4.82
C ASP A 52 20.42 -8.58 5.52
N ILE A 53 20.44 -9.89 5.19
CA ILE A 53 19.53 -10.88 5.76
C ILE A 53 19.64 -10.94 7.30
N THR A 54 20.83 -10.71 7.84
CA THR A 54 21.06 -10.75 9.30
C THR A 54 20.27 -9.66 9.99
N THR A 55 20.34 -8.44 9.50
CA THR A 55 19.54 -7.32 10.00
C THR A 55 18.06 -7.55 9.77
N LEU A 56 17.65 -8.01 8.57
CA LEU A 56 16.24 -8.26 8.26
C LEU A 56 15.60 -9.27 9.23
N ARG A 57 16.30 -10.31 9.65
CA ARG A 57 15.81 -11.27 10.65
C ARG A 57 15.53 -10.64 12.03
N THR A 58 16.11 -9.49 12.34
CA THR A 58 15.84 -8.76 13.58
C THR A 58 14.65 -7.82 13.47
N LEU A 59 14.34 -7.39 12.24
CA LEU A 59 13.28 -6.41 11.95
C LEU A 59 11.95 -7.06 11.54
N VAL A 60 12.00 -8.31 11.07
CA VAL A 60 10.86 -9.03 10.52
C VAL A 60 10.60 -10.30 11.33
N ASN A 61 9.38 -10.45 11.82
CA ASN A 61 8.93 -11.70 12.42
C ASN A 61 8.63 -12.71 11.33
N ASN A 62 9.13 -13.94 11.46
CA ASN A 62 8.90 -15.04 10.52
C ASN A 62 9.44 -14.78 9.09
N LEU A 63 10.62 -14.20 8.97
CA LEU A 63 11.31 -14.14 7.67
C LEU A 63 11.64 -15.56 7.21
N THR A 64 11.03 -16.00 6.11
CA THR A 64 11.17 -17.37 5.62
C THR A 64 12.42 -17.54 4.73
N PRO A 65 12.95 -18.78 4.54
CA PRO A 65 14.01 -19.02 3.57
C PRO A 65 13.64 -18.62 2.13
N SER A 66 12.35 -18.69 1.77
CA SER A 66 11.84 -18.23 0.49
C SER A 66 12.00 -16.71 0.35
N ASP A 67 11.64 -15.95 1.39
CA ASP A 67 11.82 -14.50 1.43
C ASP A 67 13.29 -14.11 1.29
N GLU A 68 14.17 -14.78 2.02
CA GLU A 68 15.62 -14.57 1.95
C GLU A 68 16.16 -14.78 0.54
N SER A 69 15.69 -15.85 -0.13
CA SER A 69 16.07 -16.16 -1.51
C SER A 69 15.58 -15.07 -2.48
N ARG A 70 14.33 -14.64 -2.35
CA ARG A 70 13.76 -13.55 -3.17
C ARG A 70 14.52 -12.23 -2.98
N ILE A 71 14.80 -11.85 -1.73
CA ILE A 71 15.58 -10.66 -1.41
C ILE A 71 16.98 -10.73 -2.04
N THR A 72 17.61 -11.88 -1.94
CA THR A 72 18.95 -12.07 -2.51
C THR A 72 18.93 -12.00 -4.04
N ASN A 73 17.93 -12.58 -4.68
CA ASN A 73 17.79 -12.56 -6.15
C ASN A 73 17.45 -11.18 -6.69
N ALA A 74 16.73 -10.34 -5.92
CA ALA A 74 16.40 -8.98 -6.32
C ALA A 74 17.63 -8.09 -6.61
N LYS A 75 18.85 -8.48 -6.18
CA LYS A 75 20.10 -7.78 -6.50
C LYS A 75 20.38 -7.62 -8.00
N ASP A 76 19.79 -8.49 -8.81
CA ASP A 76 20.01 -8.46 -10.25
C ASP A 76 19.21 -7.34 -10.94
N TYR A 77 18.17 -6.81 -10.27
CA TYR A 77 17.24 -5.82 -10.80
C TYR A 77 17.18 -4.53 -9.98
N ILE A 78 17.35 -4.61 -8.65
CA ILE A 78 17.19 -3.49 -7.73
C ILE A 78 18.49 -3.22 -6.98
N GLU A 79 19.00 -2.00 -7.12
CA GLU A 79 20.20 -1.52 -6.41
C GLU A 79 19.89 -1.03 -5.00
N GLY A 80 18.71 -0.44 -4.77
CA GLY A 80 18.39 0.12 -3.47
C GLY A 80 16.97 0.63 -3.34
N TYR A 81 16.68 1.15 -2.15
CA TYR A 81 15.40 1.75 -1.79
C TYR A 81 15.62 3.09 -1.09
N GLN A 82 14.72 4.02 -1.29
CA GLN A 82 14.69 5.31 -0.64
C GLN A 82 13.32 5.50 0.01
N VAL A 83 13.29 5.75 1.31
CA VAL A 83 12.08 6.08 2.05
C VAL A 83 11.93 7.59 2.10
N SER A 84 10.80 8.13 1.67
CA SER A 84 10.51 9.56 1.72
C SER A 84 9.54 9.92 2.85
N LYS A 85 8.52 9.08 3.08
CA LYS A 85 7.54 9.32 4.13
C LYS A 85 6.94 7.99 4.61
N VAL A 86 6.64 7.93 5.90
CA VAL A 86 5.97 6.80 6.53
C VAL A 86 4.65 7.27 7.10
N TYR A 87 3.59 6.53 6.82
CA TYR A 87 2.25 6.75 7.35
C TYR A 87 1.77 5.49 8.06
N MET A 88 0.82 5.61 8.94
CA MET A 88 0.26 4.49 9.67
C MET A 88 -1.24 4.63 9.92
N LYS A 89 -1.93 3.50 9.92
CA LYS A 89 -3.30 3.33 10.42
C LYS A 89 -3.27 2.31 11.56
N LYS A 90 -4.26 2.35 12.44
CA LYS A 90 -4.38 1.32 13.49
C LYS A 90 -4.55 -0.06 12.83
N GLY A 91 -3.93 -1.05 13.42
CA GLY A 91 -4.11 -2.45 13.05
C GLY A 91 -5.34 -3.08 13.69
N MET A 92 -5.34 -4.40 13.78
CA MET A 92 -6.47 -5.15 14.33
C MET A 92 -6.56 -5.10 15.86
N ASP A 93 -5.48 -4.69 16.51
CA ASP A 93 -5.39 -4.53 17.96
C ASP A 93 -4.55 -3.30 18.35
N ASP A 94 -4.53 -2.98 19.64
CA ASP A 94 -3.87 -1.78 20.17
C ASP A 94 -2.32 -1.79 20.02
N ASN A 95 -1.74 -2.93 19.67
CA ASN A 95 -0.29 -3.11 19.51
C ASN A 95 0.12 -3.34 18.05
N SER A 96 -0.75 -3.07 17.12
CA SER A 96 -0.50 -3.31 15.71
C SER A 96 -0.90 -2.14 14.83
N TYR A 97 -0.24 -2.03 13.66
CA TYR A 97 -0.43 -0.96 12.70
C TYR A 97 -0.32 -1.48 11.27
N VAL A 98 -1.13 -0.92 10.37
CA VAL A 98 -0.85 -1.00 8.93
C VAL A 98 -0.03 0.23 8.56
N VAL A 99 1.16 -0.01 8.05
CA VAL A 99 2.14 1.04 7.73
C VAL A 99 2.26 1.17 6.24
N TYR A 100 2.07 2.39 5.74
CA TYR A 100 2.26 2.75 4.34
C TYR A 100 3.57 3.53 4.22
N THR A 101 4.51 2.98 3.47
CA THR A 101 5.81 3.61 3.24
C THR A 101 5.85 4.16 1.82
N LYS A 102 5.84 5.49 1.70
CA LYS A 102 6.09 6.18 0.44
C LYS A 102 7.59 6.30 0.21
N GLY A 103 8.03 5.94 -0.97
CA GLY A 103 9.45 5.98 -1.32
C GLY A 103 9.69 5.71 -2.78
N SER A 104 10.89 5.24 -3.10
CA SER A 104 11.28 4.83 -4.45
C SER A 104 12.23 3.65 -4.38
N PHE A 105 12.23 2.82 -5.39
CA PHE A 105 13.31 1.86 -5.61
C PHE A 105 14.19 2.30 -6.78
N ILE A 106 15.45 1.90 -6.75
CA ILE A 106 16.44 2.22 -7.76
C ILE A 106 16.69 0.97 -8.59
N CYS A 107 16.35 1.05 -9.88
CA CYS A 107 16.59 -0.02 -10.83
C CYS A 107 18.07 -0.05 -11.24
N LYS A 108 18.59 -1.25 -11.42
CA LYS A 108 20.00 -1.43 -11.80
C LYS A 108 20.34 -0.76 -13.12
N GLY A 109 21.28 0.17 -13.07
CA GLY A 109 21.72 0.90 -14.24
C GLY A 109 20.76 1.98 -14.73
N ILE A 110 19.76 2.34 -13.93
CA ILE A 110 18.81 3.44 -14.20
C ILE A 110 18.95 4.49 -13.09
N ASP A 111 19.27 5.72 -13.47
CA ASP A 111 19.50 6.81 -12.49
C ASP A 111 18.19 7.35 -11.89
N THR A 112 17.08 7.25 -12.62
CA THR A 112 15.77 7.75 -12.19
C THR A 112 15.14 6.79 -11.20
N PRO A 113 14.90 7.20 -9.94
CA PRO A 113 14.19 6.36 -8.96
C PRO A 113 12.74 6.11 -9.39
N ALA A 114 12.25 4.90 -9.19
CA ALA A 114 10.86 4.53 -9.44
C ALA A 114 10.00 4.76 -8.18
N PRO A 115 9.10 5.76 -8.15
CA PRO A 115 8.24 6.03 -7.02
C PRO A 115 7.36 4.81 -6.68
N SER A 116 7.17 4.56 -5.40
CA SER A 116 6.41 3.39 -4.93
C SER A 116 5.75 3.65 -3.58
N LEU A 117 4.66 2.95 -3.35
CA LEU A 117 3.97 2.87 -2.06
C LEU A 117 3.94 1.41 -1.62
N TRP A 118 4.50 1.14 -0.46
CA TRP A 118 4.54 -0.20 0.13
C TRP A 118 3.69 -0.25 1.38
N SER A 119 2.98 -1.36 1.58
CA SER A 119 2.22 -1.62 2.80
C SER A 119 2.87 -2.74 3.61
N SER A 120 2.87 -2.59 4.93
CA SER A 120 3.40 -3.57 5.87
C SER A 120 2.51 -3.64 7.09
N TYR A 121 2.41 -4.82 7.70
CA TYR A 121 1.78 -4.96 9.00
C TYR A 121 2.86 -4.96 10.07
N VAL A 122 2.77 -4.05 11.02
CA VAL A 122 3.76 -3.87 12.09
C VAL A 122 3.11 -4.21 13.43
N VAL A 123 3.81 -5.01 14.22
CA VAL A 123 3.37 -5.41 15.55
C VAL A 123 4.38 -4.95 16.60
N LYS A 124 3.86 -4.60 17.77
CA LYS A 124 4.68 -4.33 18.94
C LYS A 124 4.75 -5.58 19.79
N ASP A 125 5.91 -6.18 19.86
CA ASP A 125 6.14 -7.39 20.64
C ASP A 125 6.10 -7.14 22.15
N SER A 126 6.10 -8.21 22.92
CA SER A 126 6.06 -8.14 24.40
C SER A 126 7.27 -7.44 25.03
N ASP A 127 8.38 -7.33 24.30
CA ASP A 127 9.57 -6.58 24.71
C ASP A 127 9.46 -5.07 24.42
N GLY A 128 8.35 -4.63 23.83
CA GLY A 128 8.10 -3.26 23.43
C GLY A 128 8.70 -2.85 22.08
N THR A 129 9.34 -3.78 21.38
CA THR A 129 9.98 -3.54 20.08
C THR A 129 8.97 -3.70 18.95
N TYR A 130 8.97 -2.78 18.00
CA TYR A 130 8.18 -2.91 16.76
C TYR A 130 8.91 -3.80 15.76
N ARG A 131 8.17 -4.74 15.15
CA ARG A 131 8.65 -5.60 14.06
C ARG A 131 7.62 -5.70 12.96
N ILE A 132 8.09 -5.89 11.74
CA ILE A 132 7.24 -6.16 10.58
C ILE A 132 6.77 -7.61 10.69
N LEU A 133 5.48 -7.85 10.49
CA LEU A 133 4.95 -9.20 10.38
C LEU A 133 5.32 -9.75 8.99
N GLY A 134 6.17 -10.74 8.96
CA GLY A 134 6.41 -11.56 7.77
C GLY A 134 5.28 -12.55 7.57
N ASP A 135 5.34 -13.30 6.46
CA ASP A 135 4.41 -14.41 6.21
C ASP A 135 2.92 -14.01 6.18
N LEU A 136 2.63 -12.84 5.58
CA LEU A 136 1.27 -12.32 5.45
C LEU A 136 0.36 -13.26 4.64
N GLU A 137 0.93 -14.03 3.72
CA GLU A 137 0.19 -15.00 2.90
C GLU A 137 -0.45 -16.11 3.71
N GLN A 138 0.20 -16.54 4.79
CA GLN A 138 -0.36 -17.53 5.70
C GLN A 138 -1.29 -16.89 6.74
N ASN A 139 -1.26 -15.57 6.90
CA ASN A 139 -2.13 -14.84 7.80
C ASN A 139 -3.27 -14.14 7.05
N THR A 140 -4.20 -14.95 6.53
CA THR A 140 -5.33 -14.44 5.73
C THR A 140 -6.21 -13.44 6.47
N THR A 141 -6.25 -13.46 7.79
CA THR A 141 -7.02 -12.49 8.60
C THR A 141 -6.37 -11.12 8.51
N VAL A 142 -5.06 -11.04 8.67
CA VAL A 142 -4.32 -9.77 8.57
C VAL A 142 -4.34 -9.24 7.15
N SER A 143 -4.09 -10.08 6.15
CA SER A 143 -4.11 -9.65 4.75
C SER A 143 -5.49 -9.16 4.32
N THR A 144 -6.57 -9.82 4.71
CA THR A 144 -7.94 -9.35 4.45
C THR A 144 -8.21 -7.99 5.12
N TYR A 145 -7.72 -7.79 6.35
CA TYR A 145 -7.85 -6.49 7.01
C TYR A 145 -7.08 -5.40 6.27
N MET A 146 -5.83 -5.65 5.90
CA MET A 146 -5.04 -4.69 5.11
C MET A 146 -5.71 -4.35 3.78
N ASP A 147 -6.29 -5.34 3.10
CA ASP A 147 -7.02 -5.13 1.85
C ASP A 147 -8.28 -4.27 2.06
N SER A 148 -8.97 -4.43 3.17
CA SER A 148 -10.15 -3.61 3.48
C SER A 148 -9.81 -2.11 3.58
N LEU A 149 -8.63 -1.77 4.11
CA LEU A 149 -8.18 -0.39 4.24
C LEU A 149 -7.83 0.27 2.89
N LYS A 150 -7.59 -0.48 1.84
CA LYS A 150 -7.36 0.05 0.48
C LYS A 150 -8.57 0.83 -0.05
N SER A 151 -9.77 0.57 0.50
CA SER A 151 -10.99 1.31 0.15
C SER A 151 -11.17 2.64 0.87
N ASP A 152 -10.35 2.93 1.89
CA ASP A 152 -10.41 4.18 2.65
C ASP A 152 -9.96 5.36 1.78
N GLU A 153 -10.65 6.48 1.88
CA GLU A 153 -10.43 7.64 1.01
C GLU A 153 -9.04 8.25 1.15
N ASP A 154 -8.46 8.23 2.34
CA ASP A 154 -7.10 8.71 2.60
C ASP A 154 -6.04 7.80 1.97
N VAL A 155 -6.23 6.48 2.02
CA VAL A 155 -5.36 5.49 1.38
C VAL A 155 -5.47 5.57 -0.14
N LYS A 156 -6.68 5.68 -0.69
CA LYS A 156 -6.91 5.89 -2.13
C LYS A 156 -6.21 7.16 -2.63
N LYS A 157 -6.32 8.25 -1.88
CA LYS A 157 -5.67 9.52 -2.24
C LYS A 157 -4.14 9.36 -2.26
N LEU A 158 -3.57 8.75 -1.23
CA LEU A 158 -2.13 8.49 -1.18
C LEU A 158 -1.67 7.58 -2.32
N THR A 159 -2.43 6.51 -2.61
CA THR A 159 -2.14 5.60 -3.72
C THR A 159 -2.18 6.33 -5.06
N ALA A 160 -3.20 7.15 -5.30
CA ALA A 160 -3.33 7.92 -6.54
C ALA A 160 -2.20 8.95 -6.71
N GLU A 161 -1.75 9.58 -5.62
CA GLU A 161 -0.61 10.50 -5.63
C GLU A 161 0.67 9.78 -6.08
N VAL A 162 0.99 8.65 -5.45
CA VAL A 162 2.20 7.89 -5.79
C VAL A 162 2.11 7.29 -7.19
N GLN A 163 0.93 6.84 -7.61
CA GLN A 163 0.70 6.37 -8.97
C GLN A 163 0.98 7.46 -10.02
N ALA A 164 0.53 8.68 -9.78
CA ALA A 164 0.81 9.80 -10.67
C ALA A 164 2.32 10.12 -10.74
N GLU A 165 3.02 10.06 -9.61
CA GLU A 165 4.49 10.22 -9.56
C GLU A 165 5.21 9.12 -10.35
N TYR A 166 4.78 7.86 -10.20
CA TYR A 166 5.32 6.72 -10.93
C TYR A 166 5.12 6.84 -12.45
N GLU A 167 3.93 7.22 -12.89
CA GLU A 167 3.65 7.45 -14.30
C GLU A 167 4.45 8.63 -14.87
N GLN A 168 4.64 9.68 -14.08
CA GLN A 168 5.45 10.83 -14.48
C GLN A 168 6.93 10.44 -14.63
N ALA A 169 7.49 9.68 -13.69
CA ALA A 169 8.86 9.21 -13.79
C ALA A 169 9.12 8.38 -15.06
N GLN A 170 8.16 7.52 -15.46
CA GLN A 170 8.25 6.76 -16.70
C GLN A 170 8.13 7.63 -17.97
N LYS A 171 7.36 8.71 -17.91
CA LYS A 171 7.25 9.66 -19.03
C LYS A 171 8.53 10.46 -19.20
N ASP A 172 9.19 10.80 -18.08
CA ASP A 172 10.40 11.61 -18.06
C ASP A 172 11.65 10.79 -18.41
N ASP A 173 11.63 9.47 -18.13
CA ASP A 173 12.74 8.56 -18.41
C ASP A 173 12.27 7.29 -19.15
N THR A 174 12.54 7.26 -20.44
CA THR A 174 12.18 6.12 -21.30
C THR A 174 12.95 4.84 -20.92
N ALA A 175 14.19 4.97 -20.39
CA ALA A 175 14.97 3.80 -19.97
C ALA A 175 14.32 3.16 -18.74
N LEU A 176 13.84 3.95 -17.80
CA LEU A 176 13.04 3.47 -16.66
C LEU A 176 11.77 2.75 -17.15
N ALA A 177 11.03 3.37 -18.06
CA ALA A 177 9.79 2.76 -18.60
C ALA A 177 10.05 1.40 -19.23
N GLN A 178 11.07 1.29 -20.08
CA GLN A 178 11.45 0.03 -20.75
C GLN A 178 11.91 -1.03 -19.75
N PHE A 179 12.68 -0.65 -18.74
CA PHE A 179 13.13 -1.58 -17.70
C PHE A 179 11.96 -2.14 -16.92
N LEU A 180 11.02 -1.29 -16.52
CA LEU A 180 9.82 -1.70 -15.77
C LEU A 180 8.88 -2.57 -16.59
N ASP A 181 8.73 -2.29 -17.89
CA ASP A 181 7.96 -3.14 -18.80
C ASP A 181 8.60 -4.55 -18.92
N GLY A 182 9.92 -4.63 -19.03
CA GLY A 182 10.66 -5.90 -19.07
C GLY A 182 10.50 -6.73 -17.80
N LEU A 183 10.51 -6.09 -16.62
CA LEU A 183 10.25 -6.81 -15.35
C LEU A 183 8.82 -7.39 -15.30
N GLY A 184 7.84 -6.69 -15.86
CA GLY A 184 6.45 -7.17 -15.94
C GLY A 184 6.32 -8.40 -16.84
N GLU A 185 6.99 -8.43 -17.98
CA GLU A 185 6.96 -9.56 -18.92
C GLU A 185 7.64 -10.82 -18.33
N GLU A 186 8.74 -10.67 -17.60
CA GLU A 186 9.40 -11.81 -16.94
C GLU A 186 8.55 -12.39 -15.80
N ALA A 187 7.81 -11.56 -15.07
CA ALA A 187 6.88 -12.01 -14.05
C ALA A 187 5.71 -12.82 -14.64
N ASP A 188 5.16 -12.41 -15.78
CA ASP A 188 4.07 -13.10 -16.46
C ASP A 188 4.52 -14.43 -17.08
N THR A 189 5.72 -14.52 -17.61
CA THR A 189 6.26 -15.80 -18.16
C THR A 189 6.64 -16.78 -17.06
N SER A 190 7.04 -16.30 -15.89
CA SER A 190 7.36 -17.14 -14.72
C SER A 190 6.10 -17.75 -14.09
N SER A 191 4.93 -17.12 -14.22
CA SER A 191 3.67 -17.62 -13.67
C SER A 191 3.04 -18.76 -14.47
N SER A 192 3.55 -19.08 -15.67
CA SER A 192 3.01 -20.18 -16.50
C SER A 192 3.61 -21.56 -16.23
N GLU A 193 4.65 -21.71 -15.40
CA GLU A 193 5.28 -23.01 -15.14
C GLU A 193 5.39 -23.43 -13.65
N THR A 194 4.88 -22.68 -12.69
CA THR A 194 4.79 -23.23 -11.32
C THR A 194 3.72 -22.51 -10.53
N SER A 195 2.62 -23.19 -10.27
CA SER A 195 1.74 -22.88 -9.16
C SER A 195 2.52 -23.02 -7.88
N ALA A 196 2.93 -21.91 -7.31
CA ALA A 196 3.22 -21.75 -5.90
C ALA A 196 3.90 -20.41 -5.68
N ASP A 197 3.15 -19.54 -5.05
CA ASP A 197 3.67 -18.68 -4.04
C ASP A 197 4.73 -17.67 -4.48
N GLY A 198 4.25 -16.54 -4.95
CA GLY A 198 5.12 -15.45 -5.33
C GLY A 198 4.64 -14.09 -4.87
N THR A 199 4.42 -13.90 -3.58
CA THR A 199 4.30 -12.55 -3.08
C THR A 199 5.70 -11.97 -2.99
N MET A 200 6.10 -11.30 -4.04
CA MET A 200 7.21 -10.35 -3.94
C MET A 200 6.78 -9.29 -2.95
N LEU A 201 7.45 -9.25 -1.81
CA LEU A 201 7.15 -8.35 -0.69
C LEU A 201 7.16 -6.88 -1.06
N THR A 202 7.31 -6.47 -2.33
CA THR A 202 7.34 -5.05 -2.63
C THR A 202 7.23 -4.63 -4.09
N VAL A 203 7.57 -5.45 -5.03
CA VAL A 203 7.56 -5.03 -6.45
C VAL A 203 6.20 -5.28 -7.09
N THR A 204 5.42 -6.22 -6.56
CA THR A 204 4.11 -6.60 -7.10
C THR A 204 2.99 -5.61 -6.78
N GLU A 205 3.05 -4.89 -5.67
CA GLU A 205 1.99 -3.89 -5.41
C GLU A 205 2.13 -2.64 -6.29
N GLY A 206 3.35 -2.23 -6.64
CA GLY A 206 3.56 -1.18 -7.64
C GLY A 206 3.17 -1.61 -9.07
N CYS A 207 3.26 -2.90 -9.40
CA CYS A 207 2.84 -3.46 -10.69
C CYS A 207 1.34 -3.84 -10.71
N ASN A 208 0.74 -4.25 -9.60
CA ASN A 208 -0.68 -4.62 -9.54
C ASN A 208 -1.64 -3.43 -9.69
N VAL A 209 -1.22 -2.22 -9.40
CA VAL A 209 -2.01 -1.01 -9.70
C VAL A 209 -2.23 -0.85 -11.21
N ARG A 210 -1.38 -1.44 -12.05
CA ARG A 210 -1.49 -1.40 -13.51
C ARG A 210 -2.56 -2.37 -14.06
N ALA A 211 -2.86 -3.46 -13.39
CA ALA A 211 -3.84 -4.45 -13.85
C ALA A 211 -5.30 -4.01 -13.65
N GLU A 212 -5.58 -3.12 -12.69
CA GLU A 212 -6.94 -2.64 -12.41
C GLU A 212 -7.34 -1.39 -13.21
N ALA A 213 -6.40 -0.70 -13.85
CA ALA A 213 -6.68 0.49 -14.66
C ALA A 213 -7.19 0.18 -16.09
N ASN A 214 -7.31 -1.09 -16.48
CA ASN A 214 -7.72 -1.53 -17.83
C ASN A 214 -8.97 -2.41 -17.84
N SER A 215 -9.92 -2.19 -16.94
CA SER A 215 -11.25 -2.84 -16.99
C SER A 215 -12.35 -1.81 -17.12
#